data_112bcf834b6d3c439c8a830411f8ba08
#
_entry.id   112bcf834b6d3c439c8a830411f8ba08
#
_cell.length_a   1.000
_cell.length_b   1.000
_cell.length_c   1.000
_cell.angle_alpha   90.00
_cell.angle_beta   90.00
_cell.angle_gamma   90.00
#
_symmetry.space_group_name_H-M   'P 1'
#
loop_
_entity.id
_entity.type
_entity.pdbx_description
1 polymer ?
#
loop_
_entity_poly.entity_id
_entity_poly.type
_entity_poly.pdbx_seq_one_letter_code
_entity_poly.pdbx_strand_id
1 'polypeptide(L)'
;YIKVSKFARNTYNEFITAIAKLKQAGCTSFVIDLRGNTGGYMDAAINMINEFMPEGRLIVYTEGKSFPRSDVYANGTGTCKDAPIVVLTDEISASASEIFSGAIQDNDRGTIIGRRTYGKGLVQTQMSLSDGSEMRLTIARYYTPSGRCIQKKYEMGNTDAYDQDIYNRYMHGEFDSADSIKMDDSLKYQTVGGRTVYGGGGIMPDIFIPRDTSGVTSYYSNVVNSGVLYLYALEYSDRHREKLGSFKTWEELYNYLQQQPLLSDFVNFAATKGIKRRPTLINISGKLIENQLQAY
;
A
#
# COMPACT_ATOMS: atom_id res chain seq x y z
N TYR A 1 -15.35 5.32 3.17
CA TYR A 1 -13.97 4.81 3.25
C TYR A 1 -13.94 3.31 2.96
N ILE A 2 -13.07 2.89 2.05
CA ILE A 2 -12.83 1.48 1.72
C ILE A 2 -11.32 1.24 1.77
N LYS A 3 -10.87 0.37 2.67
CA LYS A 3 -9.48 -0.14 2.71
C LYS A 3 -9.36 -1.35 1.80
N VAL A 4 -8.42 -1.32 0.86
CA VAL A 4 -8.08 -2.46 0.01
C VAL A 4 -6.70 -2.96 0.40
N SER A 5 -6.65 -4.07 1.12
CA SER A 5 -5.39 -4.60 1.66
C SER A 5 -4.54 -5.33 0.61
N LYS A 6 -5.19 -5.93 -0.42
CA LYS A 6 -4.55 -6.68 -1.50
C LYS A 6 -5.48 -6.79 -2.69
N PHE A 7 -4.93 -6.89 -3.90
CA PHE A 7 -5.68 -7.24 -5.11
C PHE A 7 -5.69 -8.77 -5.32
N ALA A 8 -6.57 -9.46 -4.58
CA ALA A 8 -6.81 -10.90 -4.72
C ALA A 8 -7.91 -11.19 -5.75
N ARG A 9 -8.17 -12.47 -6.06
CA ARG A 9 -9.20 -12.88 -7.03
C ARG A 9 -10.60 -12.40 -6.66
N ASN A 10 -10.93 -12.37 -5.37
CA ASN A 10 -12.25 -11.98 -4.87
C ASN A 10 -12.38 -10.48 -4.56
N THR A 11 -11.29 -9.72 -4.62
CA THR A 11 -11.27 -8.31 -4.16
C THR A 11 -12.31 -7.45 -4.89
N TYR A 12 -12.50 -7.66 -6.20
CA TYR A 12 -13.52 -6.90 -6.92
C TYR A 12 -14.94 -7.20 -6.41
N ASN A 13 -15.28 -8.43 -6.12
CA ASN A 13 -16.61 -8.80 -5.59
C ASN A 13 -16.85 -8.22 -4.20
N GLU A 14 -15.83 -8.23 -3.35
CA GLU A 14 -15.87 -7.59 -2.03
C GLU A 14 -16.02 -6.07 -2.16
N PHE A 15 -15.30 -5.47 -3.08
CA PHE A 15 -15.30 -4.04 -3.34
C PHE A 15 -16.67 -3.55 -3.85
N ILE A 16 -17.25 -4.19 -4.86
CA ILE A 16 -18.56 -3.79 -5.37
C ILE A 16 -19.69 -4.00 -4.35
N THR A 17 -19.56 -5.03 -3.51
CA THR A 17 -20.47 -5.26 -2.38
C THR A 17 -20.36 -4.11 -1.36
N ALA A 18 -19.15 -3.68 -1.04
CA ALA A 18 -18.91 -2.53 -0.15
C ALA A 18 -19.48 -1.23 -0.73
N ILE A 19 -19.24 -0.96 -2.02
CA ILE A 19 -19.82 0.20 -2.72
C ILE A 19 -21.35 0.18 -2.65
N ALA A 20 -21.97 -0.96 -2.93
CA ALA A 20 -23.43 -1.08 -2.90
C ALA A 20 -24.00 -0.77 -1.50
N LYS A 21 -23.40 -1.30 -0.44
CA LYS A 21 -23.77 -1.01 0.94
C LYS A 21 -23.63 0.46 1.30
N LEU A 22 -22.50 1.08 0.92
CA LEU A 22 -22.25 2.48 1.19
C LEU A 22 -23.23 3.40 0.44
N LYS A 23 -23.54 3.10 -0.83
CA LYS A 23 -24.55 3.84 -1.60
C LYS A 23 -25.94 3.73 -0.99
N GLN A 24 -26.34 2.54 -0.51
CA GLN A 24 -27.58 2.35 0.21
C GLN A 24 -27.63 3.20 1.51
N ALA A 25 -26.48 3.39 2.16
CA ALA A 25 -26.35 4.27 3.32
C ALA A 25 -26.25 5.77 2.97
N GLY A 26 -26.43 6.15 1.68
CA GLY A 26 -26.40 7.54 1.24
C GLY A 26 -25.03 8.10 0.92
N CYS A 27 -24.00 7.25 0.79
CA CYS A 27 -22.65 7.69 0.42
C CYS A 27 -22.61 8.18 -1.03
N THR A 28 -22.06 9.39 -1.25
CA THR A 28 -21.93 10.04 -2.56
C THR A 28 -20.47 10.23 -2.98
N SER A 29 -19.50 10.01 -2.10
CA SER A 29 -18.07 10.21 -2.34
C SER A 29 -17.27 9.07 -1.73
N PHE A 30 -16.10 8.76 -2.30
CA PHE A 30 -15.32 7.60 -1.90
C PHE A 30 -13.87 7.97 -1.57
N VAL A 31 -13.36 7.38 -0.50
CA VAL A 31 -11.94 7.33 -0.16
C VAL A 31 -11.48 5.89 -0.28
N ILE A 32 -10.59 5.61 -1.21
CA ILE A 32 -9.99 4.28 -1.43
C ILE A 32 -8.59 4.28 -0.85
N ASP A 33 -8.36 3.48 0.17
CA ASP A 33 -7.07 3.41 0.86
C ASP A 33 -6.26 2.22 0.36
N LEU A 34 -5.17 2.53 -0.36
CA LEU A 34 -4.18 1.58 -0.88
C LEU A 34 -2.87 1.59 -0.09
N ARG A 35 -2.79 2.29 1.03
CA ARG A 35 -1.58 2.31 1.86
C ARG A 35 -1.27 0.91 2.39
N GLY A 36 0.02 0.51 2.28
CA GLY A 36 0.48 -0.83 2.62
C GLY A 36 0.07 -1.94 1.64
N ASN A 37 -0.59 -1.61 0.54
CA ASN A 37 -1.04 -2.59 -0.46
C ASN A 37 0.03 -2.82 -1.53
N THR A 38 0.68 -3.98 -1.52
CA THR A 38 1.74 -4.36 -2.46
C THR A 38 1.24 -4.78 -3.85
N GLY A 39 -0.06 -4.66 -4.12
CA GLY A 39 -0.68 -5.00 -5.40
C GLY A 39 -1.32 -6.39 -5.42
N GLY A 40 -1.23 -7.05 -6.55
CA GLY A 40 -1.82 -8.36 -6.82
C GLY A 40 -2.29 -8.50 -8.26
N TYR A 41 -3.50 -9.02 -8.46
CA TYR A 41 -4.04 -9.26 -9.80
C TYR A 41 -4.41 -7.96 -10.50
N MET A 42 -3.90 -7.79 -11.72
CA MET A 42 -4.20 -6.65 -12.59
C MET A 42 -5.69 -6.54 -12.92
N ASP A 43 -6.34 -7.67 -13.22
CA ASP A 43 -7.76 -7.70 -13.56
C ASP A 43 -8.66 -7.18 -12.43
N ALA A 44 -8.29 -7.47 -11.18
CA ALA A 44 -9.01 -6.94 -10.03
C ALA A 44 -8.91 -5.39 -9.97
N ALA A 45 -7.73 -4.84 -10.22
CA ALA A 45 -7.54 -3.38 -10.27
C ALA A 45 -8.32 -2.77 -11.44
N ILE A 46 -8.25 -3.35 -12.64
CA ILE A 46 -8.98 -2.87 -13.84
C ILE A 46 -10.48 -2.83 -13.56
N ASN A 47 -11.04 -3.91 -13.00
CA ASN A 47 -12.46 -3.98 -12.70
C ASN A 47 -12.89 -2.93 -11.65
N MET A 48 -12.06 -2.70 -10.63
CA MET A 48 -12.32 -1.63 -9.64
C MET A 48 -12.22 -0.23 -10.26
N ILE A 49 -11.26 0.00 -11.18
CA ILE A 49 -11.13 1.28 -11.91
C ILE A 49 -12.36 1.53 -12.79
N ASN A 50 -12.88 0.51 -13.44
CA ASN A 50 -14.09 0.59 -14.26
C ASN A 50 -15.30 1.17 -13.51
N GLU A 51 -15.40 0.95 -12.18
CA GLU A 51 -16.48 1.52 -11.38
C GLU A 51 -16.50 3.05 -11.40
N PHE A 52 -15.34 3.69 -11.61
CA PHE A 52 -15.18 5.14 -11.54
C PHE A 52 -14.93 5.79 -12.91
N MET A 53 -14.66 5.01 -13.96
CA MET A 53 -14.25 5.57 -15.26
C MET A 53 -15.40 5.65 -16.26
N PRO A 54 -15.52 6.77 -17.00
CA PRO A 54 -16.34 6.82 -18.20
C PRO A 54 -15.83 5.84 -19.27
N GLU A 55 -16.71 5.41 -20.15
CA GLU A 55 -16.38 4.57 -21.29
C GLU A 55 -15.28 5.17 -22.17
N GLY A 56 -14.40 4.32 -22.69
CA GLY A 56 -13.35 4.69 -23.64
C GLY A 56 -12.14 5.39 -23.03
N ARG A 57 -12.10 5.60 -21.70
CA ARG A 57 -10.89 6.11 -21.03
C ARG A 57 -9.86 5.02 -20.93
N LEU A 58 -8.60 5.31 -21.35
CA LEU A 58 -7.48 4.40 -21.18
C LEU A 58 -7.21 4.20 -19.68
N ILE A 59 -7.14 2.94 -19.25
CA ILE A 59 -6.81 2.58 -17.86
C ILE A 59 -5.31 2.34 -17.71
N VAL A 60 -4.76 1.49 -18.58
CA VAL A 60 -3.37 1.05 -18.56
C VAL A 60 -3.03 0.46 -19.91
N TYR A 61 -1.78 0.54 -20.32
CA TYR A 61 -1.29 -0.33 -21.38
C TYR A 61 -0.03 -1.06 -20.97
N THR A 62 0.22 -2.18 -21.62
CA THR A 62 1.41 -3.01 -21.40
C THR A 62 2.21 -3.09 -22.68
N GLU A 63 3.53 -3.05 -22.57
CA GLU A 63 4.43 -3.18 -23.71
C GLU A 63 5.75 -3.82 -23.28
N GLY A 64 6.29 -4.70 -24.09
CA GLY A 64 7.55 -5.40 -23.88
C GLY A 64 8.28 -5.71 -25.17
N LYS A 65 9.54 -6.15 -25.05
CA LYS A 65 10.39 -6.43 -26.22
C LYS A 65 9.75 -7.42 -27.22
N SER A 66 9.09 -8.46 -26.72
CA SER A 66 8.43 -9.51 -27.53
C SER A 66 6.91 -9.52 -27.34
N PHE A 67 6.38 -8.53 -26.63
CA PHE A 67 4.95 -8.36 -26.37
C PHE A 67 4.56 -6.98 -26.90
N PRO A 68 3.81 -6.92 -28.01
CA PRO A 68 3.36 -5.66 -28.56
C PRO A 68 2.46 -4.93 -27.56
N ARG A 69 2.33 -3.62 -27.77
CA ARG A 69 1.46 -2.79 -26.94
C ARG A 69 0.03 -3.34 -26.92
N SER A 70 -0.50 -3.47 -25.71
CA SER A 70 -1.88 -3.89 -25.44
C SER A 70 -2.54 -2.88 -24.52
N ASP A 71 -3.54 -2.19 -25.01
CA ASP A 71 -4.30 -1.15 -24.32
C ASP A 71 -5.52 -1.74 -23.63
N VAL A 72 -5.82 -1.27 -22.42
CA VAL A 72 -7.04 -1.60 -21.68
C VAL A 72 -7.83 -0.33 -21.45
N TYR A 73 -9.03 -0.30 -21.97
CA TYR A 73 -9.96 0.84 -21.85
C TYR A 73 -11.10 0.55 -20.88
N ALA A 74 -11.63 1.59 -20.27
CA ALA A 74 -12.82 1.51 -19.45
C ALA A 74 -14.06 1.20 -20.31
N ASN A 75 -14.89 0.29 -19.81
CA ASN A 75 -16.10 -0.19 -20.49
C ASN A 75 -17.36 0.59 -20.15
N GLY A 76 -17.28 1.59 -19.27
CA GLY A 76 -18.38 2.47 -18.91
C GLY A 76 -19.53 1.83 -18.11
N THR A 77 -19.38 0.56 -17.65
CA THR A 77 -20.45 -0.12 -16.90
C THR A 77 -20.48 0.27 -15.41
N GLY A 78 -19.47 0.99 -14.92
CA GLY A 78 -19.32 1.36 -13.52
C GLY A 78 -20.44 2.25 -12.98
N THR A 79 -20.69 2.12 -11.70
CA THR A 79 -21.81 2.75 -10.98
C THR A 79 -21.42 4.04 -10.23
N CYS A 80 -20.13 4.41 -10.22
CA CYS A 80 -19.56 5.54 -9.47
C CYS A 80 -18.84 6.56 -10.38
N LYS A 81 -19.20 6.64 -11.65
CA LYS A 81 -18.51 7.49 -12.65
C LYS A 81 -18.48 8.97 -12.28
N ASP A 82 -19.54 9.47 -11.64
CA ASP A 82 -19.67 10.88 -11.26
C ASP A 82 -19.34 11.13 -9.77
N ALA A 83 -19.11 10.08 -8.99
CA ALA A 83 -18.82 10.21 -7.57
C ALA A 83 -17.38 10.73 -7.34
N PRO A 84 -17.18 11.78 -6.51
CA PRO A 84 -15.84 12.18 -6.11
C PRO A 84 -15.05 11.01 -5.50
N ILE A 85 -13.79 10.89 -5.92
CA ILE A 85 -12.89 9.84 -5.43
C ILE A 85 -11.55 10.44 -5.01
N VAL A 86 -11.06 9.98 -3.85
CA VAL A 86 -9.71 10.19 -3.33
C VAL A 86 -9.05 8.84 -3.15
N VAL A 87 -7.78 8.74 -3.51
CA VAL A 87 -6.98 7.53 -3.33
C VAL A 87 -5.83 7.83 -2.38
N LEU A 88 -5.72 7.05 -1.31
CA LEU A 88 -4.61 7.16 -0.35
C LEU A 88 -3.51 6.18 -0.73
N THR A 89 -2.28 6.68 -0.82
CA THR A 89 -1.09 5.89 -1.17
C THR A 89 0.06 6.12 -0.20
N ASP A 90 0.96 5.17 -0.13
CA ASP A 90 2.24 5.27 0.56
C ASP A 90 3.36 4.57 -0.22
N GLU A 91 4.57 4.58 0.34
CA GLU A 91 5.77 3.98 -0.25
C GLU A 91 5.70 2.46 -0.44
N ILE A 92 4.71 1.81 0.17
CA ILE A 92 4.46 0.36 0.06
C ILE A 92 3.44 0.05 -1.04
N SER A 93 2.61 1.04 -1.41
CA SER A 93 1.64 0.88 -2.49
C SER A 93 2.35 0.53 -3.80
N ALA A 94 2.11 -0.65 -4.36
CA ALA A 94 2.89 -1.17 -5.49
C ALA A 94 2.03 -1.89 -6.55
N SER A 95 2.53 -2.00 -7.78
CA SER A 95 1.97 -2.85 -8.85
C SER A 95 0.50 -2.50 -9.17
N ALA A 96 -0.46 -3.40 -8.89
CA ALA A 96 -1.89 -3.15 -9.13
C ALA A 96 -2.42 -1.89 -8.41
N SER A 97 -1.86 -1.55 -7.25
CA SER A 97 -2.16 -0.27 -6.56
C SER A 97 -1.71 0.94 -7.37
N GLU A 98 -0.59 0.81 -8.08
CA GLU A 98 -0.04 1.87 -8.93
C GLU A 98 -0.80 1.98 -10.25
N ILE A 99 -1.32 0.87 -10.78
CA ILE A 99 -2.25 0.88 -11.92
C ILE A 99 -3.51 1.64 -11.53
N PHE A 100 -4.08 1.33 -10.35
CA PHE A 100 -5.28 1.99 -9.86
C PHE A 100 -5.06 3.49 -9.66
N SER A 101 -4.06 3.88 -8.89
CA SER A 101 -3.77 5.29 -8.60
C SER A 101 -3.34 6.07 -9.85
N GLY A 102 -2.53 5.47 -10.72
CA GLY A 102 -2.09 6.08 -11.98
C GLY A 102 -3.24 6.31 -12.97
N ALA A 103 -4.15 5.35 -13.10
CA ALA A 103 -5.33 5.51 -13.95
C ALA A 103 -6.25 6.64 -13.45
N ILE A 104 -6.49 6.71 -12.14
CA ILE A 104 -7.30 7.78 -11.51
C ILE A 104 -6.63 9.15 -11.71
N GLN A 105 -5.31 9.24 -11.47
CA GLN A 105 -4.57 10.49 -11.58
C GLN A 105 -4.49 10.99 -13.03
N ASP A 106 -4.07 10.13 -13.96
CA ASP A 106 -3.77 10.53 -15.33
C ASP A 106 -5.04 10.84 -16.17
N ASN A 107 -6.18 10.28 -15.78
CA ASN A 107 -7.49 10.66 -16.34
C ASN A 107 -8.10 11.86 -15.64
N ASP A 108 -7.44 12.50 -14.69
CA ASP A 108 -7.98 13.60 -13.88
C ASP A 108 -9.31 13.24 -13.19
N ARG A 109 -9.46 11.93 -12.86
CA ARG A 109 -10.71 11.41 -12.30
C ARG A 109 -10.82 11.63 -10.80
N GLY A 110 -9.72 11.75 -10.11
CA GLY A 110 -9.66 11.93 -8.66
C GLY A 110 -8.31 12.44 -8.20
N THR A 111 -8.17 12.55 -6.89
CA THR A 111 -6.97 13.09 -6.22
C THR A 111 -6.21 11.96 -5.51
N ILE A 112 -4.91 11.89 -5.71
CA ILE A 112 -4.02 10.98 -5.01
C ILE A 112 -3.40 11.72 -3.83
N ILE A 113 -3.56 11.17 -2.63
CA ILE A 113 -3.08 11.79 -1.37
C ILE A 113 -2.17 10.82 -0.64
N GLY A 114 -1.06 11.31 -0.12
CA GLY A 114 -0.14 10.53 0.69
C GLY A 114 1.30 10.66 0.28
N ARG A 115 1.99 9.55 0.00
CA ARG A 115 3.39 9.52 -0.41
C ARG A 115 3.58 8.81 -1.73
N ARG A 116 4.73 9.05 -2.38
CA ARG A 116 5.11 8.40 -3.63
C ARG A 116 5.12 6.88 -3.47
N THR A 117 4.49 6.18 -4.42
CA THR A 117 4.38 4.74 -4.41
C THR A 117 5.71 4.03 -4.68
N TYR A 118 5.72 2.72 -4.65
CA TYR A 118 6.93 1.90 -4.69
C TYR A 118 7.69 1.97 -6.02
N GLY A 119 6.98 2.00 -7.16
CA GLY A 119 7.59 1.97 -8.49
C GLY A 119 7.79 0.57 -9.07
N LYS A 120 6.79 -0.33 -8.93
CA LYS A 120 6.81 -1.65 -9.56
C LYS A 120 5.89 -1.71 -10.77
N GLY A 121 6.45 -1.41 -11.94
CA GLY A 121 5.73 -1.37 -13.22
C GLY A 121 5.98 -2.57 -14.13
N LEU A 122 6.16 -3.78 -13.58
CA LEU A 122 6.48 -5.00 -14.33
C LEU A 122 5.27 -5.92 -14.47
N VAL A 123 5.03 -6.37 -15.69
CA VAL A 123 4.07 -7.45 -16.01
C VAL A 123 4.78 -8.78 -15.88
N GLN A 124 4.27 -9.64 -14.99
CA GLN A 124 4.80 -10.98 -14.79
C GLN A 124 3.76 -12.02 -15.21
N THR A 125 4.17 -12.99 -16.01
CA THR A 125 3.36 -14.16 -16.34
C THR A 125 3.84 -15.38 -15.57
N GLN A 126 2.92 -16.26 -15.25
CA GLN A 126 3.18 -17.55 -14.61
C GLN A 126 3.15 -18.63 -15.69
N MET A 127 4.17 -19.45 -15.72
CA MET A 127 4.31 -20.55 -16.68
C MET A 127 4.49 -21.84 -15.90
N SER A 128 3.59 -22.80 -16.11
CA SER A 128 3.71 -24.13 -15.52
C SER A 128 4.71 -24.97 -16.34
N LEU A 129 5.59 -25.67 -15.65
CA LEU A 129 6.57 -26.59 -16.24
C LEU A 129 6.06 -28.02 -16.18
N SER A 130 6.69 -28.92 -16.95
CA SER A 130 6.24 -30.33 -17.12
C SER A 130 6.34 -31.16 -15.85
N ASP A 131 7.16 -30.74 -14.88
CA ASP A 131 7.33 -31.39 -13.58
C ASP A 131 6.36 -30.90 -12.49
N GLY A 132 5.43 -29.98 -12.86
CA GLY A 132 4.47 -29.38 -11.93
C GLY A 132 5.00 -28.15 -11.20
N SER A 133 6.26 -27.79 -11.40
CA SER A 133 6.78 -26.52 -10.91
C SER A 133 6.29 -25.34 -11.74
N GLU A 134 6.44 -24.13 -11.22
CA GLU A 134 5.99 -22.92 -11.89
C GLU A 134 7.11 -21.88 -11.94
N MET A 135 7.22 -21.21 -13.09
CA MET A 135 8.14 -20.11 -13.29
C MET A 135 7.35 -18.81 -13.45
N ARG A 136 7.80 -17.75 -12.80
CA ARG A 136 7.28 -16.41 -13.00
C ARG A 136 8.30 -15.57 -13.78
N LEU A 137 7.90 -15.12 -14.98
CA LEU A 137 8.76 -14.37 -15.88
C LEU A 137 8.20 -12.97 -16.13
N THR A 138 9.07 -11.95 -16.05
CA THR A 138 8.74 -10.59 -16.50
C THR A 138 8.75 -10.53 -18.02
N ILE A 139 7.63 -10.09 -18.61
CA ILE A 139 7.40 -10.07 -20.07
C ILE A 139 7.20 -8.67 -20.63
N ALA A 140 6.74 -7.72 -19.83
CA ALA A 140 6.41 -6.36 -20.25
C ALA A 140 6.48 -5.37 -19.08
N ARG A 141 6.28 -4.09 -19.40
CA ARG A 141 6.10 -3.00 -18.41
C ARG A 141 4.68 -2.47 -18.48
N TYR A 142 4.23 -1.88 -17.35
CA TYR A 142 2.99 -1.11 -17.28
C TYR A 142 3.27 0.36 -17.59
N TYR A 143 2.34 0.95 -18.31
CA TYR A 143 2.30 2.36 -18.61
C TYR A 143 0.91 2.92 -18.26
N THR A 144 0.90 4.10 -17.67
CA THR A 144 -0.33 4.78 -17.30
C THR A 144 -0.94 5.51 -18.51
N PRO A 145 -2.15 6.07 -18.41
CA PRO A 145 -2.80 6.79 -19.51
C PRO A 145 -1.98 7.95 -20.10
N SER A 146 -1.16 8.62 -19.30
CA SER A 146 -0.26 9.67 -19.78
C SER A 146 0.94 9.14 -20.57
N GLY A 147 1.15 7.84 -20.62
CA GLY A 147 2.29 7.20 -21.30
C GLY A 147 3.52 7.02 -20.42
N ARG A 148 3.50 7.42 -19.15
CA ARG A 148 4.64 7.24 -18.25
C ARG A 148 4.75 5.80 -17.77
N CYS A 149 6.00 5.29 -17.74
CA CYS A 149 6.32 4.06 -17.07
C CYS A 149 6.48 4.30 -15.58
N ILE A 150 5.77 3.53 -14.76
CA ILE A 150 5.85 3.63 -13.30
C ILE A 150 7.03 2.85 -12.71
N GLN A 151 7.69 2.01 -13.52
CA GLN A 151 8.82 1.19 -13.07
C GLN A 151 9.99 2.07 -12.64
N LYS A 152 10.46 1.89 -11.40
CA LYS A 152 11.70 2.51 -10.93
C LYS A 152 12.91 1.95 -11.69
N LYS A 153 14.02 2.70 -11.68
CA LYS A 153 15.24 2.32 -12.40
C LYS A 153 15.68 0.90 -11.99
N TYR A 154 16.00 0.09 -12.98
CA TYR A 154 16.54 -1.25 -12.83
C TYR A 154 17.73 -1.43 -13.76
N GLU A 155 18.85 -1.86 -13.22
CA GLU A 155 20.06 -2.21 -13.97
C GLU A 155 20.31 -3.70 -13.82
N MET A 156 20.46 -4.38 -14.97
CA MET A 156 20.74 -5.82 -14.98
C MET A 156 22.05 -6.11 -14.24
N GLY A 157 22.02 -7.06 -13.30
CA GLY A 157 23.18 -7.42 -12.47
C GLY A 157 23.38 -6.55 -11.23
N ASN A 158 22.53 -5.52 -11.00
CA ASN A 158 22.59 -4.63 -9.84
C ASN A 158 21.27 -4.68 -9.05
N THR A 159 20.94 -5.87 -8.54
CA THR A 159 19.75 -6.08 -7.71
C THR A 159 19.82 -5.32 -6.38
N ASP A 160 21.00 -5.19 -5.81
CA ASP A 160 21.20 -4.51 -4.53
C ASP A 160 20.75 -3.03 -4.60
N ALA A 161 21.08 -2.32 -5.67
CA ALA A 161 20.63 -0.94 -5.86
C ALA A 161 19.10 -0.82 -5.98
N TYR A 162 18.47 -1.83 -6.60
CA TYR A 162 17.01 -1.87 -6.71
C TYR A 162 16.34 -2.10 -5.36
N ASP A 163 16.87 -2.99 -4.53
CA ASP A 163 16.33 -3.31 -3.21
C ASP A 163 16.59 -2.18 -2.20
N GLN A 164 17.73 -1.48 -2.35
CA GLN A 164 18.08 -0.33 -1.51
C GLN A 164 17.33 0.96 -1.85
N ASP A 165 16.62 1.04 -2.97
CA ASP A 165 15.92 2.26 -3.39
C ASP A 165 15.01 2.83 -2.29
N ILE A 166 14.14 1.99 -1.70
CA ILE A 166 13.23 2.43 -0.64
C ILE A 166 13.97 2.93 0.61
N TYR A 167 15.08 2.29 0.95
CA TYR A 167 15.94 2.72 2.04
C TYR A 167 16.61 4.06 1.75
N ASN A 168 17.11 4.24 0.52
CA ASN A 168 17.72 5.49 0.08
C ASN A 168 16.71 6.64 0.09
N ARG A 169 15.47 6.40 -0.36
CA ARG A 169 14.37 7.36 -0.29
C ARG A 169 14.09 7.79 1.16
N TYR A 170 14.07 6.81 2.08
CA TYR A 170 13.93 7.06 3.51
C TYR A 170 15.08 7.92 4.06
N MET A 171 16.34 7.55 3.77
CA MET A 171 17.52 8.26 4.25
C MET A 171 17.62 9.69 3.72
N HIS A 172 17.08 9.96 2.53
CA HIS A 172 17.03 11.31 1.95
C HIS A 172 15.84 12.15 2.44
N GLY A 173 15.01 11.61 3.37
CA GLY A 173 13.89 12.34 3.96
C GLY A 173 12.65 12.42 3.05
N GLU A 174 12.57 11.62 2.00
CA GLU A 174 11.45 11.65 1.05
C GLU A 174 10.09 11.35 1.71
N PHE A 175 10.09 10.62 2.81
CA PHE A 175 8.85 10.28 3.53
C PHE A 175 8.40 11.37 4.51
N ASP A 176 9.26 12.33 4.78
CA ASP A 176 9.06 13.35 5.80
C ASP A 176 8.85 14.76 5.18
N SER A 177 9.33 14.98 3.94
CA SER A 177 9.17 16.27 3.24
C SER A 177 9.03 16.10 1.72
N ALA A 178 8.08 16.82 1.13
CA ALA A 178 7.91 16.89 -0.33
C ALA A 178 9.15 17.49 -1.02
N ASP A 179 9.83 18.43 -0.39
CA ASP A 179 11.01 19.10 -0.94
C ASP A 179 12.22 18.16 -1.09
N SER A 180 12.20 17.03 -0.38
CA SER A 180 13.24 16.00 -0.50
C SER A 180 13.06 15.09 -1.71
N ILE A 181 11.94 15.21 -2.44
CA ILE A 181 11.62 14.38 -3.59
C ILE A 181 12.31 14.96 -4.83
N LYS A 182 13.27 14.22 -5.38
CA LYS A 182 13.95 14.61 -6.62
C LYS A 182 13.11 14.20 -7.82
N MET A 183 12.68 15.17 -8.62
CA MET A 183 11.98 14.97 -9.88
C MET A 183 12.97 14.99 -11.03
N ASP A 184 12.80 14.10 -12.01
CA ASP A 184 13.55 14.11 -13.25
C ASP A 184 12.73 14.81 -14.35
N ASP A 185 13.16 15.99 -14.74
CA ASP A 185 12.47 16.80 -15.74
C ASP A 185 12.41 16.15 -17.13
N SER A 186 13.30 15.19 -17.42
CA SER A 186 13.24 14.40 -18.65
C SER A 186 12.10 13.39 -18.67
N LEU A 187 11.49 13.10 -17.51
CA LEU A 187 10.41 12.15 -17.32
C LEU A 187 9.07 12.85 -17.02
N LYS A 188 8.90 14.07 -17.51
CA LYS A 188 7.64 14.81 -17.44
C LYS A 188 6.64 14.29 -18.46
N TYR A 189 5.42 14.09 -17.99
CA TYR A 189 4.24 13.73 -18.79
C TYR A 189 3.08 14.64 -18.40
N GLN A 190 1.99 14.56 -19.15
CA GLN A 190 0.78 15.33 -18.87
C GLN A 190 -0.41 14.40 -18.73
N THR A 191 -1.28 14.69 -17.76
CA THR A 191 -2.58 14.05 -17.64
C THR A 191 -3.49 14.48 -18.80
N VAL A 192 -4.64 13.86 -18.93
CA VAL A 192 -5.65 14.25 -19.95
C VAL A 192 -6.06 15.73 -19.81
N GLY A 193 -6.11 16.27 -18.59
CA GLY A 193 -6.42 17.67 -18.30
C GLY A 193 -5.20 18.62 -18.33
N GLY A 194 -4.00 18.12 -18.69
CA GLY A 194 -2.78 18.94 -18.84
C GLY A 194 -2.02 19.18 -17.54
N ARG A 195 -2.32 18.48 -16.45
CA ARG A 195 -1.48 18.53 -15.22
C ARG A 195 -0.17 17.78 -15.44
N THR A 196 0.93 18.32 -14.92
CA THR A 196 2.23 17.66 -14.98
C THR A 196 2.30 16.50 -14.00
N VAL A 197 2.74 15.34 -14.49
CA VAL A 197 3.04 14.13 -13.72
C VAL A 197 4.42 13.60 -14.13
N TYR A 198 5.03 12.77 -13.27
CA TYR A 198 6.38 12.24 -13.50
C TYR A 198 6.38 10.72 -13.60
N GLY A 199 7.22 10.19 -14.48
CA GLY A 199 7.49 8.76 -14.62
C GLY A 199 8.77 8.32 -13.89
N GLY A 200 9.15 7.04 -14.10
CA GLY A 200 10.45 6.51 -13.69
C GLY A 200 10.60 6.17 -12.20
N GLY A 201 9.51 6.07 -11.44
CA GLY A 201 9.66 5.71 -10.03
C GLY A 201 8.39 5.83 -9.18
N GLY A 202 7.32 5.14 -9.60
CA GLY A 202 6.05 5.13 -8.87
C GLY A 202 5.11 6.28 -9.23
N ILE A 203 4.02 6.36 -8.53
CA ILE A 203 3.00 7.41 -8.66
C ILE A 203 3.24 8.46 -7.58
N MET A 204 3.49 9.69 -8.00
CA MET A 204 3.62 10.83 -7.12
C MET A 204 2.24 11.31 -6.69
N PRO A 205 1.96 11.52 -5.39
CA PRO A 205 0.67 12.04 -4.97
C PRO A 205 0.47 13.49 -5.42
N ASP A 206 -0.80 13.88 -5.63
CA ASP A 206 -1.18 15.26 -5.89
C ASP A 206 -1.07 16.11 -4.60
N ILE A 207 -1.33 15.48 -3.45
CA ILE A 207 -1.20 16.09 -2.13
C ILE A 207 -0.28 15.20 -1.29
N PHE A 208 0.88 15.72 -0.96
CA PHE A 208 1.84 15.03 -0.11
C PHE A 208 1.42 15.11 1.37
N ILE A 209 1.46 13.96 2.04
CA ILE A 209 1.27 13.86 3.49
C ILE A 209 2.51 13.18 4.07
N PRO A 210 3.26 13.85 4.95
CA PRO A 210 4.45 13.24 5.55
C PRO A 210 4.09 12.03 6.41
N ARG A 211 5.08 11.18 6.64
CA ARG A 211 4.93 10.05 7.55
C ARG A 211 4.69 10.56 8.97
N ASP A 212 3.65 10.05 9.61
CA ASP A 212 3.44 10.31 11.03
C ASP A 212 4.51 9.56 11.86
N THR A 213 5.38 10.32 12.48
CA THR A 213 6.41 9.82 13.39
C THR A 213 6.09 10.12 14.85
N SER A 214 4.88 10.60 15.15
CA SER A 214 4.42 10.89 16.50
C SER A 214 4.55 9.64 17.38
N GLY A 215 5.22 9.77 18.49
CA GLY A 215 5.44 8.67 19.43
C GLY A 215 6.52 7.66 19.00
N VAL A 216 7.14 7.80 17.83
CA VAL A 216 8.28 6.95 17.43
C VAL A 216 9.53 7.43 18.16
N THR A 217 10.07 6.57 19.03
CA THR A 217 11.30 6.84 19.78
C THR A 217 12.35 5.78 19.47
N SER A 218 13.60 6.00 19.88
CA SER A 218 14.65 4.98 19.75
C SER A 218 14.34 3.71 20.57
N TYR A 219 13.58 3.80 21.64
CA TYR A 219 13.10 2.62 22.37
C TYR A 219 12.12 1.81 21.51
N TYR A 220 11.12 2.49 20.91
CA TYR A 220 10.14 1.85 20.01
C TYR A 220 10.84 1.18 18.83
N SER A 221 11.71 1.91 18.14
CA SER A 221 12.47 1.36 17.00
C SER A 221 13.30 0.14 17.40
N ASN A 222 13.91 0.15 18.58
CA ASN A 222 14.69 -0.97 19.08
C ASN A 222 13.83 -2.21 19.34
N VAL A 223 12.69 -2.09 20.02
CA VAL A 223 11.82 -3.25 20.34
C VAL A 223 11.15 -3.83 19.08
N VAL A 224 10.87 -2.99 18.07
CA VAL A 224 10.33 -3.43 16.78
C VAL A 224 11.41 -4.16 15.96
N ASN A 225 12.57 -3.51 15.76
CA ASN A 225 13.64 -4.03 14.91
C ASN A 225 14.29 -5.30 15.49
N SER A 226 14.32 -5.46 16.81
CA SER A 226 14.80 -6.68 17.47
C SER A 226 13.78 -7.83 17.43
N GLY A 227 12.54 -7.59 16.98
CA GLY A 227 11.46 -8.57 16.97
C GLY A 227 10.90 -8.93 18.37
N VAL A 228 11.38 -8.27 19.43
CA VAL A 228 10.98 -8.59 20.82
C VAL A 228 9.50 -8.28 21.04
N LEU A 229 8.95 -7.30 20.36
CA LEU A 229 7.54 -6.95 20.45
C LEU A 229 6.63 -8.06 19.91
N TYR A 230 6.98 -8.61 18.75
CA TYR A 230 6.28 -9.76 18.16
C TYR A 230 6.44 -11.03 19.05
N LEU A 231 7.66 -11.27 19.56
CA LEU A 231 7.93 -12.41 20.42
C LEU A 231 7.08 -12.38 21.70
N TYR A 232 6.93 -11.20 22.32
CA TYR A 232 6.06 -11.05 23.49
C TYR A 232 4.59 -11.34 23.14
N ALA A 233 4.08 -10.78 22.03
CA ALA A 233 2.71 -11.03 21.60
C ALA A 233 2.44 -12.52 21.38
N LEU A 234 3.39 -13.23 20.76
CA LEU A 234 3.31 -14.67 20.55
C LEU A 234 3.28 -15.43 21.89
N GLU A 235 4.21 -15.14 22.82
CA GLU A 235 4.24 -15.78 24.14
C GLU A 235 2.98 -15.44 24.98
N TYR A 236 2.47 -14.22 24.89
CA TYR A 236 1.24 -13.79 25.56
C TYR A 236 0.05 -14.58 25.02
N SER A 237 -0.09 -14.68 23.70
CA SER A 237 -1.16 -15.42 23.04
C SER A 237 -1.14 -16.90 23.40
N ASP A 238 0.04 -17.52 23.46
CA ASP A 238 0.17 -18.93 23.85
C ASP A 238 -0.23 -19.17 25.31
N ARG A 239 0.18 -18.30 26.22
CA ARG A 239 -0.18 -18.43 27.65
C ARG A 239 -1.68 -18.21 27.91
N HIS A 240 -2.35 -17.40 27.10
CA HIS A 240 -3.75 -17.02 27.28
C HIS A 240 -4.67 -17.61 26.20
N ARG A 241 -4.22 -18.64 25.47
CA ARG A 241 -4.87 -19.20 24.28
C ARG A 241 -6.34 -19.51 24.49
N GLU A 242 -6.68 -20.19 25.59
CA GLU A 242 -8.08 -20.54 25.91
C GLU A 242 -8.94 -19.30 26.11
N LYS A 243 -8.44 -18.32 26.87
CA LYS A 243 -9.17 -17.09 27.14
C LYS A 243 -9.36 -16.25 25.89
N LEU A 244 -8.29 -16.04 25.10
CA LEU A 244 -8.33 -15.26 23.88
C LEU A 244 -9.24 -15.93 22.82
N GLY A 245 -9.18 -17.27 22.72
CA GLY A 245 -10.04 -18.04 21.83
C GLY A 245 -11.53 -18.12 22.25
N SER A 246 -11.88 -17.67 23.45
CA SER A 246 -13.27 -17.66 23.92
C SER A 246 -14.09 -16.48 23.42
N PHE A 247 -13.44 -15.42 22.93
CA PHE A 247 -14.13 -14.24 22.39
C PHE A 247 -14.70 -14.54 21.00
N LYS A 248 -15.93 -14.06 20.76
CA LYS A 248 -16.64 -14.31 19.50
C LYS A 248 -16.48 -13.19 18.50
N THR A 249 -16.15 -11.99 18.96
CA THR A 249 -15.96 -10.81 18.12
C THR A 249 -14.63 -10.12 18.44
N TRP A 250 -14.12 -9.37 17.49
CA TRP A 250 -12.89 -8.62 17.68
C TRP A 250 -13.07 -7.48 18.70
N GLU A 251 -14.29 -6.92 18.82
CA GLU A 251 -14.61 -5.88 19.80
C GLU A 251 -14.51 -6.40 21.23
N GLU A 252 -15.01 -7.62 21.50
CA GLU A 252 -14.90 -8.27 22.81
C GLU A 252 -13.44 -8.49 23.17
N LEU A 253 -12.64 -9.01 22.23
CA LEU A 253 -11.22 -9.23 22.41
C LEU A 253 -10.49 -7.91 22.67
N TYR A 254 -10.73 -6.89 21.85
CA TYR A 254 -10.11 -5.57 21.98
C TYR A 254 -10.41 -4.95 23.35
N ASN A 255 -11.66 -4.96 23.79
CA ASN A 255 -12.09 -4.45 25.10
C ASN A 255 -11.41 -5.19 26.26
N TYR A 256 -11.22 -6.49 26.12
CA TYR A 256 -10.47 -7.29 27.10
C TYR A 256 -9.00 -6.87 27.16
N LEU A 257 -8.35 -6.77 25.99
CA LEU A 257 -6.92 -6.40 25.91
C LEU A 257 -6.65 -4.99 26.42
N GLN A 258 -7.58 -4.06 26.23
CA GLN A 258 -7.48 -2.70 26.79
C GLN A 258 -7.41 -2.66 28.32
N GLN A 259 -7.93 -3.67 29.01
CA GLN A 259 -7.91 -3.78 30.47
C GLN A 259 -6.69 -4.51 31.01
N GLN A 260 -5.85 -5.08 30.12
CA GLN A 260 -4.66 -5.81 30.53
C GLN A 260 -3.45 -4.85 30.66
N PRO A 261 -2.52 -5.10 31.56
CA PRO A 261 -1.32 -4.27 31.76
C PRO A 261 -0.24 -4.57 30.67
N LEU A 262 -0.66 -4.62 29.39
CA LEU A 262 0.19 -5.08 28.30
C LEU A 262 1.52 -4.31 28.19
N LEU A 263 1.48 -2.98 28.34
CA LEU A 263 2.69 -2.16 28.22
C LEU A 263 3.69 -2.46 29.34
N SER A 264 3.23 -2.52 30.59
CA SER A 264 4.12 -2.79 31.73
C SER A 264 4.73 -4.18 31.67
N ASP A 265 3.93 -5.17 31.30
CA ASP A 265 4.36 -6.56 31.21
C ASP A 265 5.32 -6.73 30.03
N PHE A 266 5.02 -6.09 28.90
CA PHE A 266 5.95 -6.05 27.77
C PHE A 266 7.29 -5.39 28.12
N VAL A 267 7.29 -4.24 28.81
CA VAL A 267 8.53 -3.56 29.22
C VAL A 267 9.37 -4.46 30.14
N ASN A 268 8.73 -5.21 31.04
CA ASN A 268 9.41 -6.20 31.88
C ASN A 268 10.03 -7.31 31.05
N PHE A 269 9.25 -7.88 30.11
CA PHE A 269 9.70 -8.91 29.19
C PHE A 269 10.87 -8.43 28.33
N ALA A 270 10.77 -7.25 27.71
CA ALA A 270 11.82 -6.66 26.89
C ALA A 270 13.14 -6.50 27.66
N ALA A 271 13.06 -6.15 28.96
CA ALA A 271 14.22 -6.05 29.81
C ALA A 271 14.91 -7.41 30.00
N THR A 272 14.16 -8.54 30.06
CA THR A 272 14.75 -9.89 30.12
C THR A 272 15.46 -10.29 28.82
N LYS A 273 15.08 -9.66 27.69
CA LYS A 273 15.74 -9.86 26.39
C LYS A 273 16.88 -8.85 26.13
N GLY A 274 17.34 -8.14 27.16
CA GLY A 274 18.49 -7.22 27.09
C GLY A 274 18.16 -5.79 26.63
N ILE A 275 16.89 -5.44 26.44
CA ILE A 275 16.49 -4.09 26.07
C ILE A 275 16.36 -3.22 27.32
N LYS A 276 17.24 -2.21 27.43
CA LYS A 276 17.26 -1.31 28.58
C LYS A 276 15.98 -0.50 28.68
N ARG A 277 15.41 -0.40 29.88
CA ARG A 277 14.28 0.48 30.18
C ARG A 277 14.66 1.95 29.97
N ARG A 278 13.81 2.69 29.31
CA ARG A 278 13.93 4.14 29.04
C ARG A 278 12.61 4.83 29.39
N PRO A 279 12.32 5.15 30.66
CA PRO A 279 10.98 5.58 31.10
C PRO A 279 10.40 6.71 30.26
N THR A 280 11.17 7.77 30.00
CA THR A 280 10.72 8.91 29.18
C THR A 280 10.33 8.49 27.77
N LEU A 281 11.14 7.64 27.11
CA LEU A 281 10.87 7.19 25.75
C LEU A 281 9.70 6.20 25.71
N ILE A 282 9.58 5.36 26.74
CA ILE A 282 8.45 4.42 26.88
C ILE A 282 7.15 5.19 27.05
N ASN A 283 7.12 6.25 27.87
CA ASN A 283 5.92 7.09 28.01
C ASN A 283 5.49 7.74 26.69
N ILE A 284 6.45 8.19 25.87
CA ILE A 284 6.16 8.78 24.55
C ILE A 284 5.61 7.70 23.58
N SER A 285 6.20 6.50 23.57
CA SER A 285 5.85 5.43 22.63
C SER A 285 4.79 4.47 23.15
N GLY A 286 4.35 4.60 24.39
CA GLY A 286 3.49 3.62 25.07
C GLY A 286 2.26 3.26 24.26
N LYS A 287 1.56 4.27 23.75
CA LYS A 287 0.35 4.04 22.94
C LYS A 287 0.63 3.28 21.62
N LEU A 288 1.76 3.58 20.97
CA LEU A 288 2.16 2.84 19.74
C LEU A 288 2.46 1.38 20.07
N ILE A 289 3.20 1.12 21.16
CA ILE A 289 3.53 -0.22 21.63
C ILE A 289 2.26 -1.01 21.95
N GLU A 290 1.35 -0.43 22.73
CA GLU A 290 0.07 -1.07 23.07
C GLU A 290 -0.77 -1.41 21.84
N ASN A 291 -0.93 -0.45 20.93
CA ASN A 291 -1.70 -0.68 19.70
C ASN A 291 -1.10 -1.82 18.87
N GLN A 292 0.21 -1.90 18.78
CA GLN A 292 0.88 -2.95 18.01
C GLN A 292 0.81 -4.32 18.69
N LEU A 293 0.91 -4.37 20.02
CA LEU A 293 0.71 -5.59 20.79
C LEU A 293 -0.71 -6.15 20.63
N GLN A 294 -1.71 -5.26 20.59
CA GLN A 294 -3.10 -5.65 20.39
C GLN A 294 -3.43 -6.08 18.96
N ALA A 295 -2.62 -5.66 17.99
CA ALA A 295 -2.77 -6.02 16.59
C ALA A 295 -2.14 -7.37 16.23
N TYR A 296 -1.15 -7.82 16.99
CA TYR A 296 -0.51 -9.13 16.84
C TYR A 296 -1.31 -10.25 17.52
#